data_a56bb10c442b58a86abda0476c8fdf70
#
_entry.id   a56bb10c442b58a86abda0476c8fdf70
#
_cell.length_a   1.000
_cell.length_b   1.000
_cell.length_c   1.000
_cell.angle_alpha   90.00
_cell.angle_beta   90.00
_cell.angle_gamma   90.00
#
_symmetry.space_group_name_H-M   'P 1'
#
loop_
_entity.id
_entity.type
_entity.pdbx_description
1 polymer ?
#
loop_
_entity_poly.entity_id
_entity_poly.type
_entity_poly.pdbx_seq_one_letter_code
_entity_poly.pdbx_strand_id
1 'polypeptide(L)'
;MRYRLERSVAVSPDQVLFEAYDLILKRRISLRVNFYADPAVRAWFLREAEALSRLDHPAIRHVYDAGIIGDLAYRVGNWIDGEGLQQALHRGPRPIPMVHALARDILSALEHAHGYGIIVRRIVPASVLLSTAGRATVTDLRFCSYALPAIPPGTTPTAPAYMAPEVRDGSVGDATSDVYTAGSLLYVAMTGQEPPLDPAALRRPTELRPACPKAMERIILRAMQPAQDDRYLTAAEMLEDFASDAGTFEIPLVAVSATADAEDNARWEKRLRRALGDDYELLGLLGTGGFGRVYRVRDLELEREVALKVLQPLLTRDPEVVERFRREAQLAAGLSHPNIVNIYDIGGRSGLLWYTMELIDGPSLAQLVDRGGPLPLDRVLRLLREALSALSHAHGSGLVHRDIKPENMLIDPTGSLQITDFGLALALRGMYGGATSQSGTPQFASPEQLLGERVDQRSDLYSLAAVAYYALLGAPPFPGLTVEQVLAKQTTNQFPTSRDRREDVSEALEQVLDRALSADVDRRYASAAEFLQAVNQAAEATPREPMTDWARAAARWLRRSPLD
;
A
#
# COMPACT_ATOMS: atom_id res chain seq x y z
N MET A 1 9.22 32.04 15.20
CA MET A 1 9.55 31.39 13.92
C MET A 1 9.02 29.98 13.97
N ARG A 2 8.20 29.53 13.02
CA ARG A 2 7.57 28.21 13.05
C ARG A 2 8.51 27.09 12.60
N TYR A 3 9.35 27.36 11.59
CA TYR A 3 10.23 26.37 10.98
C TYR A 3 11.67 26.59 11.37
N ARG A 4 12.33 25.56 11.91
CA ARG A 4 13.76 25.56 12.21
C ARG A 4 14.50 24.84 11.10
N LEU A 5 15.45 25.51 10.46
CA LEU A 5 16.29 24.92 9.43
C LEU A 5 17.31 23.97 10.07
N GLU A 6 17.44 22.76 9.57
CA GLU A 6 18.40 21.76 10.05
C GLU A 6 19.62 21.69 9.13
N ARG A 7 19.41 21.49 7.82
CA ARG A 7 20.47 21.47 6.81
C ARG A 7 19.95 21.77 5.42
N SER A 8 20.81 22.29 4.55
CA SER A 8 20.54 22.36 3.12
C SER A 8 20.79 20.99 2.47
N VAL A 9 19.83 20.54 1.65
CA VAL A 9 19.86 19.23 0.99
C VAL A 9 20.22 19.37 -0.49
N ALA A 10 19.69 20.40 -1.13
CA ALA A 10 19.98 20.72 -2.53
C ALA A 10 20.03 22.25 -2.69
N VAL A 11 21.00 22.71 -3.47
CA VAL A 11 21.20 24.14 -3.78
C VAL A 11 21.33 24.29 -5.28
N SER A 12 20.51 25.18 -5.86
CA SER A 12 20.64 25.63 -7.25
C SER A 12 20.57 27.18 -7.29
N PRO A 13 20.87 27.80 -8.41
CA PRO A 13 20.94 29.26 -8.47
C PRO A 13 19.67 30.00 -8.06
N ASP A 14 18.51 29.37 -8.27
CA ASP A 14 17.18 29.95 -8.05
C ASP A 14 16.43 29.35 -6.87
N GLN A 15 16.99 28.30 -6.22
CA GLN A 15 16.30 27.61 -5.12
C GLN A 15 17.24 26.90 -4.17
N VAL A 16 16.78 26.77 -2.92
CA VAL A 16 17.39 25.93 -1.90
C VAL A 16 16.33 25.02 -1.28
N LEU A 17 16.63 23.74 -1.18
CA LEU A 17 15.83 22.77 -0.43
C LEU A 17 16.49 22.51 0.92
N PHE A 18 15.74 22.71 1.98
CA PHE A 18 16.17 22.44 3.34
C PHE A 18 15.43 21.22 3.92
N GLU A 19 16.14 20.42 4.67
CA GLU A 19 15.55 19.66 5.75
C GLU A 19 15.29 20.63 6.90
N ALA A 20 14.06 20.67 7.40
CA ALA A 20 13.66 21.58 8.45
C ALA A 20 12.73 20.87 9.45
N TYR A 21 12.51 21.50 10.59
CA TYR A 21 11.64 20.99 11.65
C TYR A 21 10.52 21.98 11.95
N ASP A 22 9.27 21.53 11.86
CA ASP A 22 8.10 22.30 12.29
C ASP A 22 8.02 22.25 13.82
N LEU A 23 8.27 23.38 14.47
CA LEU A 23 8.30 23.49 15.93
C LEU A 23 6.91 23.38 16.57
N ILE A 24 5.83 23.67 15.81
CA ILE A 24 4.46 23.57 16.29
C ILE A 24 3.98 22.13 16.22
N LEU A 25 4.13 21.50 15.03
CA LEU A 25 3.66 20.13 14.79
C LEU A 25 4.71 19.07 15.13
N LYS A 26 5.90 19.48 15.61
CA LYS A 26 7.00 18.62 16.06
C LYS A 26 7.37 17.53 15.05
N ARG A 27 7.45 17.90 13.77
CA ARG A 27 7.76 16.96 12.68
C ARG A 27 8.84 17.46 11.75
N ARG A 28 9.54 16.53 11.09
CA ARG A 28 10.46 16.83 9.99
C ARG A 28 9.66 17.21 8.75
N ILE A 29 10.13 18.25 8.06
CA ILE A 29 9.52 18.77 6.85
C ILE A 29 10.58 19.05 5.80
N SER A 30 10.18 19.10 4.54
CA SER A 30 10.95 19.70 3.46
C SER A 30 10.54 21.16 3.31
N LEU A 31 11.49 22.07 3.38
CA LEU A 31 11.26 23.48 3.11
C LEU A 31 12.02 23.87 1.86
N ARG A 32 11.29 24.19 0.81
CA ARG A 32 11.85 24.72 -0.42
C ARG A 32 11.72 26.24 -0.41
N VAL A 33 12.81 26.94 -0.70
CA VAL A 33 12.86 28.39 -0.81
C VAL A 33 13.34 28.75 -2.20
N ASN A 34 12.57 29.57 -2.91
CA ASN A 34 12.88 30.08 -4.24
C ASN A 34 13.05 31.60 -4.19
N PHE A 35 14.01 32.09 -4.93
CA PHE A 35 14.18 33.53 -5.13
C PHE A 35 13.55 33.92 -6.48
N TYR A 36 12.56 34.81 -6.43
CA TYR A 36 11.89 35.35 -7.62
C TYR A 36 11.79 36.87 -7.51
N ALA A 37 12.56 37.57 -8.32
CA ALA A 37 12.53 39.04 -8.38
C ALA A 37 11.18 39.55 -8.91
N ASP A 38 10.57 38.84 -9.88
CA ASP A 38 9.31 39.24 -10.49
C ASP A 38 8.10 38.86 -9.61
N PRO A 39 7.27 39.85 -9.20
CA PRO A 39 6.04 39.62 -8.44
C PRO A 39 5.03 38.70 -9.15
N ALA A 40 4.98 38.73 -10.50
CA ALA A 40 4.08 37.86 -11.26
C ALA A 40 4.46 36.39 -11.14
N VAL A 41 5.77 36.08 -11.14
CA VAL A 41 6.30 34.72 -10.93
C VAL A 41 6.02 34.25 -9.50
N ARG A 42 6.14 35.13 -8.50
CA ARG A 42 5.78 34.80 -7.10
C ARG A 42 4.29 34.47 -6.96
N ALA A 43 3.42 35.28 -7.57
CA ALA A 43 1.98 35.03 -7.56
C ALA A 43 1.62 33.72 -8.28
N TRP A 44 2.33 33.39 -9.36
CA TRP A 44 2.18 32.12 -10.06
C TRP A 44 2.59 30.93 -9.16
N PHE A 45 3.73 31.03 -8.47
CA PHE A 45 4.21 30.02 -7.52
C PHE A 45 3.18 29.70 -6.41
N LEU A 46 2.51 30.72 -5.86
CA LEU A 46 1.48 30.49 -4.85
C LEU A 46 0.25 29.78 -5.42
N ARG A 47 -0.20 30.13 -6.62
CA ARG A 47 -1.31 29.44 -7.28
C ARG A 47 -0.97 27.98 -7.59
N GLU A 48 0.28 27.71 -8.00
CA GLU A 48 0.78 26.34 -8.16
C GLU A 48 0.75 25.59 -6.82
N ALA A 49 1.28 26.20 -5.76
CA ALA A 49 1.28 25.58 -4.44
C ALA A 49 -0.15 25.32 -3.90
N GLU A 50 -1.10 26.22 -4.16
CA GLU A 50 -2.51 26.02 -3.84
C GLU A 50 -3.12 24.83 -4.61
N ALA A 51 -2.87 24.72 -5.93
CA ALA A 51 -3.32 23.59 -6.72
C ALA A 51 -2.74 22.26 -6.20
N LEU A 52 -1.45 22.24 -5.89
CA LEU A 52 -0.76 21.07 -5.36
C LEU A 52 -1.20 20.68 -3.94
N SER A 53 -1.65 21.64 -3.13
CA SER A 53 -2.14 21.37 -1.77
C SER A 53 -3.44 20.57 -1.75
N ARG A 54 -4.16 20.53 -2.87
CA ARG A 54 -5.38 19.73 -3.05
C ARG A 54 -5.11 18.28 -3.42
N LEU A 55 -3.84 17.95 -3.81
CA LEU A 55 -3.45 16.60 -4.19
C LEU A 55 -3.03 15.81 -2.96
N ASP A 56 -3.81 14.80 -2.62
CA ASP A 56 -3.51 13.83 -1.57
C ASP A 56 -3.28 12.45 -2.20
N HIS A 57 -2.01 12.14 -2.53
CA HIS A 57 -1.64 10.90 -3.19
C HIS A 57 -0.26 10.43 -2.71
N PRO A 58 -0.06 9.12 -2.39
CA PRO A 58 1.19 8.61 -1.83
C PRO A 58 2.42 8.81 -2.72
N ALA A 59 2.23 8.91 -4.03
CA ALA A 59 3.31 9.17 -4.98
C ALA A 59 3.45 10.67 -5.35
N ILE A 60 2.78 11.57 -4.63
CA ILE A 60 2.91 13.03 -4.75
C ILE A 60 3.32 13.58 -3.40
N ARG A 61 4.32 14.48 -3.37
CA ARG A 61 4.70 15.17 -2.12
C ARG A 61 3.58 16.11 -1.68
N HIS A 62 3.09 15.92 -0.46
CA HIS A 62 2.12 16.83 0.14
C HIS A 62 2.67 18.24 0.31
N VAL A 63 1.83 19.23 0.08
CA VAL A 63 2.09 20.64 0.36
C VAL A 63 1.33 21.02 1.64
N TYR A 64 2.06 21.38 2.70
CA TYR A 64 1.50 21.74 4.00
C TYR A 64 1.30 23.22 4.18
N ASP A 65 2.18 24.02 3.55
CA ASP A 65 2.21 25.48 3.68
C ASP A 65 2.97 26.08 2.53
N ALA A 66 2.63 27.28 2.12
CA ALA A 66 3.35 28.06 1.13
C ALA A 66 3.16 29.54 1.38
N GLY A 67 4.14 30.36 1.02
CA GLY A 67 4.04 31.80 1.21
C GLY A 67 5.15 32.58 0.55
N ILE A 68 5.09 33.89 0.74
CA ILE A 68 6.08 34.86 0.26
C ILE A 68 6.60 35.67 1.44
N ILE A 69 7.92 35.83 1.52
CA ILE A 69 8.60 36.69 2.47
C ILE A 69 9.60 37.56 1.71
N GLY A 70 9.24 38.82 1.47
CA GLY A 70 10.00 39.71 0.57
C GLY A 70 10.05 39.15 -0.85
N ASP A 71 11.25 38.92 -1.38
CA ASP A 71 11.48 38.32 -2.70
C ASP A 71 11.62 36.80 -2.66
N LEU A 72 11.46 36.17 -1.50
CA LEU A 72 11.52 34.74 -1.32
C LEU A 72 10.11 34.16 -1.35
N ALA A 73 9.93 33.14 -2.18
CA ALA A 73 8.76 32.27 -2.16
C ALA A 73 9.13 30.94 -1.52
N TYR A 74 8.31 30.43 -0.60
CA TYR A 74 8.59 29.16 0.06
C TYR A 74 7.42 28.19 -0.03
N ARG A 75 7.75 26.88 -0.01
CA ARG A 75 6.78 25.80 0.07
C ARG A 75 7.27 24.75 1.07
N VAL A 76 6.37 24.33 1.95
CA VAL A 76 6.60 23.31 2.97
C VAL A 76 5.86 22.05 2.58
N GLY A 77 6.54 20.91 2.65
CA GLY A 77 5.93 19.61 2.39
C GLY A 77 6.44 18.53 3.34
N ASN A 78 5.92 17.32 3.20
CA ASN A 78 6.42 16.19 3.97
C ASN A 78 7.90 15.92 3.66
N TRP A 79 8.62 15.50 4.69
CA TRP A 79 9.98 14.96 4.52
C TRP A 79 9.86 13.50 4.04
N ILE A 80 10.64 13.15 3.03
CA ILE A 80 10.70 11.78 2.48
C ILE A 80 12.14 11.31 2.61
N ASP A 81 12.36 10.25 3.38
CA ASP A 81 13.67 9.61 3.47
C ASP A 81 13.86 8.72 2.24
N GLY A 82 14.86 9.08 1.42
CA GLY A 82 15.11 8.37 0.16
C GLY A 82 16.21 9.01 -0.66
N GLU A 83 16.39 8.51 -1.86
CA GLU A 83 17.38 8.94 -2.83
C GLU A 83 16.69 9.52 -4.08
N GLY A 84 17.27 10.56 -4.67
CA GLY A 84 16.79 11.08 -5.96
C GLY A 84 16.96 10.06 -7.09
N LEU A 85 15.93 9.89 -7.94
CA LEU A 85 16.03 8.99 -9.10
C LEU A 85 17.19 9.38 -10.02
N GLN A 86 17.47 10.66 -10.19
CA GLN A 86 18.62 11.12 -10.97
C GLN A 86 19.95 10.60 -10.39
N GLN A 87 20.12 10.65 -9.08
CA GLN A 87 21.31 10.12 -8.42
C GLN A 87 21.38 8.58 -8.58
N ALA A 88 20.24 7.91 -8.46
CA ALA A 88 20.17 6.48 -8.69
C ALA A 88 20.56 6.11 -10.12
N LEU A 89 20.16 6.89 -11.13
CA LEU A 89 20.48 6.67 -12.54
C LEU A 89 21.97 6.88 -12.89
N HIS A 90 22.72 7.65 -12.11
CA HIS A 90 24.17 7.74 -12.27
C HIS A 90 24.89 6.39 -12.04
N ARG A 91 24.25 5.46 -11.32
CA ARG A 91 24.74 4.08 -11.14
C ARG A 91 24.29 3.12 -12.24
N GLY A 92 23.55 3.61 -13.24
CA GLY A 92 23.06 2.86 -14.38
C GLY A 92 21.53 2.68 -14.42
N PRO A 93 21.03 1.94 -15.42
CA PRO A 93 19.59 1.68 -15.58
C PRO A 93 19.04 0.92 -14.38
N ARG A 94 17.75 1.18 -14.09
CA ARG A 94 17.11 0.56 -12.92
C ARG A 94 16.70 -0.89 -13.17
N PRO A 95 16.66 -1.75 -12.14
CA PRO A 95 16.12 -3.11 -12.27
C PRO A 95 14.70 -3.09 -12.85
N ILE A 96 14.37 -4.06 -13.70
CA ILE A 96 13.05 -4.13 -14.38
C ILE A 96 11.87 -4.07 -13.39
N PRO A 97 11.87 -4.81 -12.25
CA PRO A 97 10.81 -4.68 -11.25
C PRO A 97 10.68 -3.27 -10.67
N MET A 98 11.81 -2.55 -10.53
CA MET A 98 11.79 -1.17 -10.06
C MET A 98 11.22 -0.21 -11.11
N VAL A 99 11.44 -0.47 -12.41
CA VAL A 99 10.80 0.31 -13.49
C VAL A 99 9.29 0.07 -13.50
N HIS A 100 8.82 -1.15 -13.23
CA HIS A 100 7.38 -1.43 -13.05
C HIS A 100 6.79 -0.68 -11.84
N ALA A 101 7.48 -0.71 -10.71
CA ALA A 101 7.03 0.02 -9.52
C ALA A 101 6.99 1.54 -9.77
N LEU A 102 8.02 2.07 -10.46
CA LEU A 102 8.08 3.46 -10.88
C LEU A 102 6.92 3.82 -11.82
N ALA A 103 6.63 2.98 -12.82
CA ALA A 103 5.51 3.16 -13.74
C ALA A 103 4.19 3.26 -12.99
N ARG A 104 3.90 2.29 -12.11
CA ARG A 104 2.69 2.29 -11.30
C ARG A 104 2.56 3.56 -10.46
N ASP A 105 3.61 3.93 -9.73
CA ASP A 105 3.57 5.07 -8.80
C ASP A 105 3.42 6.40 -9.57
N ILE A 106 4.12 6.59 -10.69
CA ILE A 106 4.03 7.80 -11.51
C ILE A 106 2.70 7.90 -12.26
N LEU A 107 2.22 6.81 -12.87
CA LEU A 107 0.98 6.84 -13.63
C LEU A 107 -0.24 7.02 -12.72
N SER A 108 -0.26 6.41 -11.53
CA SER A 108 -1.31 6.65 -10.55
C SER A 108 -1.29 8.09 -10.01
N ALA A 109 -0.10 8.68 -9.84
CA ALA A 109 0.04 10.09 -9.46
C ALA A 109 -0.51 11.04 -10.54
N LEU A 110 -0.23 10.75 -11.81
CA LEU A 110 -0.75 11.53 -12.94
C LEU A 110 -2.26 11.41 -13.07
N GLU A 111 -2.81 10.19 -12.97
CA GLU A 111 -4.26 9.97 -12.97
C GLU A 111 -4.96 10.78 -11.87
N HIS A 112 -4.40 10.75 -10.66
CA HIS A 112 -4.92 11.54 -9.54
C HIS A 112 -4.88 13.05 -9.85
N ALA A 113 -3.76 13.58 -10.36
CA ALA A 113 -3.65 14.99 -10.74
C ALA A 113 -4.64 15.37 -11.84
N HIS A 114 -4.82 14.53 -12.86
CA HIS A 114 -5.77 14.73 -13.94
C HIS A 114 -7.22 14.77 -13.44
N GLY A 115 -7.57 13.96 -12.43
CA GLY A 115 -8.87 13.99 -11.77
C GLY A 115 -9.20 15.35 -11.12
N TYR A 116 -8.18 16.13 -10.76
CA TYR A 116 -8.30 17.52 -10.29
C TYR A 116 -8.10 18.57 -11.41
N GLY A 117 -8.03 18.15 -12.66
CA GLY A 117 -7.79 19.03 -13.80
C GLY A 117 -6.37 19.61 -13.88
N ILE A 118 -5.41 18.99 -13.18
CA ILE A 118 -4.02 19.43 -13.13
C ILE A 118 -3.20 18.65 -14.15
N ILE A 119 -2.63 19.34 -15.14
CA ILE A 119 -1.69 18.80 -16.11
C ILE A 119 -0.27 19.14 -15.67
N VAL A 120 0.57 18.13 -15.52
CA VAL A 120 1.92 18.23 -14.92
C VAL A 120 2.96 18.72 -15.93
N ARG A 121 2.80 18.35 -17.20
CA ARG A 121 3.61 18.74 -18.38
C ARG A 121 5.06 18.27 -18.34
N ARG A 122 5.64 18.02 -17.19
CA ARG A 122 7.04 17.58 -17.08
C ARG A 122 7.34 16.89 -15.76
N ILE A 123 7.76 15.66 -15.84
CA ILE A 123 8.40 14.94 -14.74
C ILE A 123 9.82 14.59 -15.17
N VAL A 124 10.80 14.94 -14.36
CA VAL A 124 12.22 14.65 -14.62
C VAL A 124 12.79 13.78 -13.51
N PRO A 125 13.87 13.02 -13.73
CA PRO A 125 14.46 12.21 -12.67
C PRO A 125 14.81 12.99 -11.41
N ALA A 126 15.19 14.27 -11.53
CA ALA A 126 15.49 15.13 -10.39
C ALA A 126 14.26 15.49 -9.53
N SER A 127 13.04 15.36 -10.09
CA SER A 127 11.78 15.60 -9.38
C SER A 127 11.17 14.34 -8.77
N VAL A 128 11.84 13.21 -8.84
CA VAL A 128 11.37 11.93 -8.29
C VAL A 128 12.32 11.46 -7.21
N LEU A 129 11.78 11.19 -6.02
CA LEU A 129 12.48 10.50 -4.93
C LEU A 129 12.05 9.03 -4.90
N LEU A 130 13.04 8.17 -4.70
CA LEU A 130 12.85 6.76 -4.40
C LEU A 130 13.01 6.58 -2.90
N SER A 131 11.96 6.19 -2.22
CA SER A 131 12.02 5.90 -0.78
C SER A 131 12.87 4.65 -0.52
N THR A 132 13.29 4.45 0.73
CA THR A 132 13.98 3.23 1.16
C THR A 132 13.15 1.96 0.97
N ALA A 133 11.82 2.10 0.83
CA ALA A 133 10.89 1.01 0.50
C ALA A 133 10.69 0.81 -1.02
N GLY A 134 11.48 1.49 -1.87
CA GLY A 134 11.41 1.37 -3.32
C GLY A 134 10.19 2.07 -3.97
N ARG A 135 9.44 2.89 -3.20
CA ARG A 135 8.30 3.67 -3.73
C ARG A 135 8.79 4.97 -4.34
N ALA A 136 8.23 5.33 -5.49
CA ALA A 136 8.52 6.59 -6.13
C ALA A 136 7.56 7.68 -5.66
N THR A 137 8.09 8.88 -5.39
CA THR A 137 7.29 10.06 -5.07
C THR A 137 7.73 11.24 -5.92
N VAL A 138 6.79 11.86 -6.62
CA VAL A 138 7.01 13.12 -7.34
C VAL A 138 7.07 14.26 -6.33
N THR A 139 8.21 14.92 -6.27
CA THR A 139 8.50 15.94 -5.24
C THR A 139 8.39 17.36 -5.76
N ASP A 140 8.38 17.52 -7.08
CA ASP A 140 8.35 18.81 -7.75
C ASP A 140 7.50 18.72 -9.02
N LEU A 141 6.29 19.21 -8.95
CA LEU A 141 5.36 19.33 -10.08
C LEU A 141 5.41 20.76 -10.60
N ARG A 142 6.59 21.24 -10.99
CA ARG A 142 6.74 22.58 -11.58
C ARG A 142 6.00 22.62 -12.92
N PHE A 143 5.32 23.73 -13.13
CA PHE A 143 4.57 24.03 -14.35
C PHE A 143 3.25 23.27 -14.50
N CYS A 144 2.73 22.67 -13.41
CA CYS A 144 1.38 22.15 -13.43
C CYS A 144 0.38 23.29 -13.69
N SER A 145 -0.60 23.03 -14.55
CA SER A 145 -1.59 24.01 -14.95
C SER A 145 -2.97 23.61 -14.47
N TYR A 146 -3.51 24.43 -13.58
CA TYR A 146 -4.94 24.59 -13.46
C TYR A 146 -5.28 25.95 -14.10
N ALA A 147 -5.82 25.94 -15.33
CA ALA A 147 -6.22 27.16 -16.04
C ALA A 147 -5.16 28.29 -16.15
N LEU A 148 -3.86 27.96 -16.06
CA LEU A 148 -2.80 28.95 -16.17
C LEU A 148 -2.25 28.98 -17.61
N PRO A 149 -1.95 30.16 -18.15
CA PRO A 149 -1.25 30.27 -19.43
C PRO A 149 0.12 29.61 -19.37
N ALA A 150 0.65 29.25 -20.53
CA ALA A 150 1.97 28.66 -20.75
C ALA A 150 3.06 29.25 -19.85
N ILE A 151 4.14 28.47 -19.66
CA ILE A 151 5.38 28.81 -18.95
C ILE A 151 5.60 30.32 -18.81
N PRO A 152 5.83 30.87 -17.60
CA PRO A 152 6.03 32.30 -17.41
C PRO A 152 7.05 32.86 -18.39
N PRO A 153 6.79 34.00 -19.05
CA PRO A 153 7.74 34.61 -19.96
C PRO A 153 9.10 34.80 -19.29
N GLY A 154 10.18 34.35 -19.95
CA GLY A 154 11.55 34.46 -19.43
C GLY A 154 12.07 33.27 -18.63
N THR A 155 11.26 32.21 -18.46
CA THR A 155 11.76 30.94 -17.89
C THR A 155 12.11 29.98 -19.02
N THR A 156 13.39 29.61 -19.14
CA THR A 156 13.83 28.58 -20.09
C THR A 156 13.44 27.22 -19.55
N PRO A 157 12.74 26.36 -20.34
CA PRO A 157 12.46 25.00 -19.93
C PRO A 157 13.77 24.24 -19.70
N THR A 158 14.05 23.86 -18.45
CA THR A 158 15.16 22.95 -18.16
C THR A 158 14.76 21.52 -18.49
N ALA A 159 15.65 20.72 -19.09
CA ALA A 159 15.46 19.32 -19.48
C ALA A 159 14.32 19.09 -20.51
N PRO A 160 14.40 19.67 -21.71
CA PRO A 160 13.38 19.55 -22.75
C PRO A 160 13.19 18.11 -23.25
N ALA A 161 14.15 17.23 -23.05
CA ALA A 161 14.07 15.82 -23.45
C ALA A 161 12.91 15.05 -22.79
N TYR A 162 12.41 15.52 -21.64
CA TYR A 162 11.29 14.91 -20.92
C TYR A 162 9.94 15.57 -21.22
N MET A 163 9.90 16.59 -22.05
CA MET A 163 8.68 17.30 -22.42
C MET A 163 8.14 16.78 -23.75
N ALA A 164 6.82 16.67 -23.83
CA ALA A 164 6.16 16.31 -25.09
C ALA A 164 6.45 17.34 -26.20
N PRO A 165 6.52 16.92 -27.48
CA PRO A 165 6.85 17.81 -28.58
C PRO A 165 5.97 19.07 -28.65
N GLU A 166 4.66 18.91 -28.52
CA GLU A 166 3.68 20.00 -28.54
C GLU A 166 3.89 21.00 -27.39
N VAL A 167 4.32 20.52 -26.21
CA VAL A 167 4.61 21.40 -25.07
C VAL A 167 5.92 22.15 -25.29
N ARG A 168 6.91 21.54 -25.94
CA ARG A 168 8.16 22.22 -26.34
C ARG A 168 7.89 23.32 -27.37
N ASP A 169 6.92 23.09 -28.25
CA ASP A 169 6.52 24.05 -29.30
C ASP A 169 5.59 25.16 -28.76
N GLY A 170 5.32 25.19 -27.45
CA GLY A 170 4.58 26.23 -26.75
C GLY A 170 3.09 25.95 -26.54
N SER A 171 2.62 24.77 -26.86
CA SER A 171 1.25 24.35 -26.51
C SER A 171 1.08 24.20 -24.99
N VAL A 172 -0.16 24.38 -24.55
CA VAL A 172 -0.51 24.21 -23.12
C VAL A 172 -0.35 22.74 -22.68
N GLY A 173 -0.49 21.77 -23.59
CA GLY A 173 -0.47 20.35 -23.28
C GLY A 173 -1.75 19.86 -22.56
N ASP A 174 -1.91 18.56 -22.52
CA ASP A 174 -3.04 17.85 -21.90
C ASP A 174 -2.57 16.55 -21.24
N ALA A 175 -3.50 15.66 -20.88
CA ALA A 175 -3.19 14.37 -20.27
C ALA A 175 -2.26 13.50 -21.14
N THR A 176 -2.36 13.58 -22.47
CA THR A 176 -1.48 12.85 -23.40
C THR A 176 -0.05 13.37 -23.39
N SER A 177 0.14 14.66 -23.08
CA SER A 177 1.46 15.26 -22.87
C SER A 177 2.13 14.70 -21.60
N ASP A 178 1.35 14.45 -20.54
CA ASP A 178 1.86 13.83 -19.31
C ASP A 178 2.16 12.33 -19.49
N VAL A 179 1.40 11.64 -20.34
CA VAL A 179 1.72 10.27 -20.78
C VAL A 179 3.08 10.21 -21.47
N TYR A 180 3.36 11.16 -22.39
CA TYR A 180 4.68 11.26 -23.01
C TYR A 180 5.80 11.48 -21.99
N THR A 181 5.58 12.37 -21.02
CA THR A 181 6.52 12.65 -19.95
C THR A 181 6.79 11.42 -19.08
N ALA A 182 5.75 10.64 -18.74
CA ALA A 182 5.90 9.37 -18.05
C ALA A 182 6.69 8.36 -18.88
N GLY A 183 6.37 8.22 -20.18
CA GLY A 183 7.12 7.38 -21.11
C GLY A 183 8.61 7.73 -21.16
N SER A 184 8.93 9.03 -21.25
CA SER A 184 10.30 9.55 -21.24
C SER A 184 11.05 9.22 -19.95
N LEU A 185 10.39 9.32 -18.81
CA LEU A 185 10.95 8.97 -17.51
C LEU A 185 11.21 7.45 -17.40
N LEU A 186 10.28 6.63 -17.88
CA LEU A 186 10.43 5.18 -17.89
C LEU A 186 11.48 4.71 -18.88
N TYR A 187 11.62 5.40 -20.02
CA TYR A 187 12.68 5.16 -20.98
C TYR A 187 14.07 5.32 -20.34
N VAL A 188 14.32 6.46 -19.68
CA VAL A 188 15.63 6.66 -19.01
C VAL A 188 15.83 5.70 -17.85
N ALA A 189 14.79 5.37 -17.09
CA ALA A 189 14.87 4.39 -16.00
C ALA A 189 15.23 2.98 -16.54
N MET A 190 14.70 2.62 -17.71
CA MET A 190 14.96 1.33 -18.36
C MET A 190 16.34 1.26 -19.01
N THR A 191 16.73 2.32 -19.72
CA THR A 191 17.92 2.30 -20.60
C THR A 191 19.15 2.95 -19.98
N GLY A 192 18.97 3.84 -19.00
CA GLY A 192 20.02 4.71 -18.46
C GLY A 192 20.40 5.86 -19.38
N GLN A 193 19.71 6.05 -20.53
CA GLN A 193 19.99 7.10 -21.51
C GLN A 193 18.81 8.08 -21.61
N GLU A 194 19.12 9.38 -21.67
CA GLU A 194 18.09 10.39 -21.91
C GLU A 194 17.48 10.23 -23.31
N PRO A 195 16.15 10.45 -23.44
CA PRO A 195 15.53 10.46 -24.76
C PRO A 195 16.11 11.57 -25.63
N PRO A 196 16.31 11.35 -26.93
CA PRO A 196 16.74 12.39 -27.85
C PRO A 196 15.64 13.43 -28.06
N LEU A 197 16.03 14.65 -28.38
CA LEU A 197 15.07 15.72 -28.74
C LEU A 197 14.35 15.44 -30.05
N ASP A 198 15.04 14.83 -31.01
CA ASP A 198 14.46 14.36 -32.25
C ASP A 198 13.84 12.98 -32.05
N PRO A 199 12.51 12.84 -32.17
CA PRO A 199 11.85 11.54 -32.04
C PRO A 199 12.35 10.49 -33.03
N ALA A 200 12.83 10.87 -34.18
CA ALA A 200 13.36 9.93 -35.19
C ALA A 200 14.68 9.30 -34.77
N ALA A 201 15.41 9.92 -33.85
CA ALA A 201 16.65 9.39 -33.26
C ALA A 201 16.42 8.47 -32.05
N LEU A 202 15.16 8.23 -31.66
CA LEU A 202 14.81 7.41 -30.49
C LEU A 202 15.17 5.94 -30.75
N ARG A 203 16.12 5.41 -29.99
CA ARG A 203 16.52 4.00 -30.05
C ARG A 203 15.56 3.14 -29.23
N ARG A 204 15.33 1.92 -29.68
CA ARG A 204 14.46 0.98 -28.95
C ARG A 204 15.08 0.59 -27.60
N PRO A 205 14.30 0.51 -26.52
CA PRO A 205 14.79 0.03 -25.23
C PRO A 205 15.50 -1.33 -25.30
N THR A 206 15.02 -2.28 -26.12
CA THR A 206 15.65 -3.60 -26.30
C THR A 206 17.01 -3.54 -27.01
N GLU A 207 17.26 -2.52 -27.85
CA GLU A 207 18.58 -2.31 -28.48
C GLU A 207 19.61 -1.81 -27.47
N LEU A 208 19.18 -1.00 -26.50
CA LEU A 208 20.05 -0.44 -25.46
C LEU A 208 20.21 -1.41 -24.28
N ARG A 209 19.17 -2.18 -24.01
CA ARG A 209 19.10 -3.15 -22.94
C ARG A 209 18.36 -4.42 -23.42
N PRO A 210 19.09 -5.45 -23.90
CA PRO A 210 18.47 -6.68 -24.43
C PRO A 210 17.55 -7.41 -23.44
N ALA A 211 17.73 -7.21 -22.14
CA ALA A 211 16.87 -7.76 -21.09
C ALA A 211 15.53 -7.02 -20.92
N CYS A 212 15.30 -5.93 -21.65
CA CYS A 212 14.02 -5.21 -21.61
C CYS A 212 12.89 -6.09 -22.15
N PRO A 213 11.79 -6.31 -21.42
CA PRO A 213 10.63 -7.02 -21.92
C PRO A 213 10.02 -6.31 -23.14
N LYS A 214 9.68 -7.07 -24.20
CA LYS A 214 9.09 -6.52 -25.42
C LYS A 214 7.80 -5.74 -25.18
N ALA A 215 7.02 -6.16 -24.22
CA ALA A 215 5.80 -5.49 -23.86
C ALA A 215 6.08 -4.14 -23.19
N MET A 216 7.03 -4.07 -22.28
CA MET A 216 7.48 -2.81 -21.69
C MET A 216 8.03 -1.83 -22.75
N GLU A 217 8.82 -2.34 -23.69
CA GLU A 217 9.27 -1.55 -24.85
C GLU A 217 8.09 -0.99 -25.62
N ARG A 218 7.09 -1.83 -25.96
CA ARG A 218 5.89 -1.41 -26.68
C ARG A 218 5.15 -0.29 -25.94
N ILE A 219 4.95 -0.45 -24.64
CA ILE A 219 4.23 0.54 -23.81
C ILE A 219 5.00 1.86 -23.76
N ILE A 220 6.30 1.82 -23.50
CA ILE A 220 7.15 3.02 -23.44
C ILE A 220 7.15 3.74 -24.80
N LEU A 221 7.34 3.01 -25.91
CA LEU A 221 7.39 3.59 -27.23
C LEU A 221 6.03 4.15 -27.68
N ARG A 222 4.90 3.50 -27.30
CA ARG A 222 3.56 4.05 -27.56
C ARG A 222 3.35 5.36 -26.80
N ALA A 223 3.73 5.42 -25.54
CA ALA A 223 3.62 6.65 -24.74
C ALA A 223 4.45 7.81 -25.32
N MET A 224 5.58 7.49 -25.97
CA MET A 224 6.51 8.48 -26.53
C MET A 224 6.26 8.78 -28.02
N GLN A 225 5.11 8.40 -28.60
CA GLN A 225 4.79 8.76 -29.99
C GLN A 225 4.76 10.29 -30.16
N PRO A 226 5.28 10.81 -31.29
CA PRO A 226 5.27 12.25 -31.56
C PRO A 226 3.84 12.83 -31.64
N ALA A 227 2.94 12.12 -32.35
CA ALA A 227 1.55 12.51 -32.46
C ALA A 227 0.76 12.12 -31.21
N GLN A 228 -0.04 13.05 -30.68
CA GLN A 228 -0.83 12.83 -29.45
C GLN A 228 -1.85 11.67 -29.59
N ASP A 229 -2.49 11.57 -30.77
CA ASP A 229 -3.51 10.56 -31.06
C ASP A 229 -2.95 9.12 -31.08
N ASP A 230 -1.65 8.95 -31.28
CA ASP A 230 -0.98 7.64 -31.29
C ASP A 230 -0.55 7.18 -29.88
N ARG A 231 -0.70 8.04 -28.86
CA ARG A 231 -0.36 7.75 -27.46
C ARG A 231 -1.50 7.05 -26.74
N TYR A 232 -1.34 6.82 -25.43
CA TYR A 232 -2.43 6.56 -24.52
C TYR A 232 -3.19 7.86 -24.24
N LEU A 233 -4.53 7.80 -24.22
CA LEU A 233 -5.36 8.96 -23.94
C LEU A 233 -5.28 9.42 -22.49
N THR A 234 -5.04 8.48 -21.58
CA THR A 234 -4.96 8.74 -20.14
C THR A 234 -3.80 7.97 -19.49
N ALA A 235 -3.35 8.43 -18.32
CA ALA A 235 -2.39 7.70 -17.51
C ALA A 235 -2.97 6.36 -17.02
N ALA A 236 -4.29 6.29 -16.79
CA ALA A 236 -4.98 5.06 -16.42
C ALA A 236 -4.89 3.99 -17.51
N GLU A 237 -5.16 4.34 -18.79
CA GLU A 237 -5.03 3.41 -19.92
C GLU A 237 -3.61 2.84 -20.02
N MET A 238 -2.59 3.68 -19.87
CA MET A 238 -1.20 3.23 -19.86
C MET A 238 -0.91 2.30 -18.65
N LEU A 239 -1.46 2.60 -17.49
CA LEU A 239 -1.30 1.78 -16.28
C LEU A 239 -1.96 0.41 -16.43
N GLU A 240 -3.15 0.34 -17.04
CA GLU A 240 -3.85 -0.91 -17.34
C GLU A 240 -3.05 -1.80 -18.30
N ASP A 241 -2.42 -1.21 -19.32
CA ASP A 241 -1.58 -1.96 -20.27
C ASP A 241 -0.34 -2.54 -19.55
N PHE A 242 0.26 -1.81 -18.60
CA PHE A 242 1.31 -2.34 -17.72
C PHE A 242 0.81 -3.47 -16.81
N ALA A 243 -0.41 -3.37 -16.28
CA ALA A 243 -1.00 -4.37 -15.39
C ALA A 243 -1.40 -5.66 -16.15
N SER A 244 -1.92 -5.52 -17.38
CA SER A 244 -2.31 -6.65 -18.23
C SER A 244 -1.11 -7.49 -18.66
N ASP A 245 0.04 -6.86 -18.82
CA ASP A 245 1.28 -7.52 -19.20
C ASP A 245 1.97 -8.21 -18.00
N ALA A 246 1.71 -7.74 -16.78
CA ALA A 246 2.15 -8.41 -15.55
C ALA A 246 1.51 -9.81 -15.37
N GLY A 247 0.41 -10.12 -16.06
CA GLY A 247 -0.24 -11.45 -16.05
C GLY A 247 0.55 -12.56 -16.75
N THR A 248 1.59 -12.26 -17.53
CA THR A 248 2.53 -13.22 -18.14
C THR A 248 3.89 -13.28 -17.46
N PHE A 249 4.12 -12.42 -16.51
CA PHE A 249 5.23 -12.52 -15.59
C PHE A 249 4.70 -13.09 -14.28
N GLU A 250 4.91 -14.38 -14.03
CA GLU A 250 5.15 -14.84 -12.67
C GLU A 250 6.18 -13.83 -12.12
N ILE A 251 5.70 -12.92 -11.27
CA ILE A 251 6.61 -12.18 -10.41
C ILE A 251 7.24 -13.27 -9.56
N PRO A 252 8.50 -13.65 -9.79
CA PRO A 252 9.20 -14.31 -8.73
C PRO A 252 9.13 -13.27 -7.61
N LEU A 253 8.53 -13.63 -6.49
CA LEU A 253 8.63 -12.90 -5.24
C LEU A 253 10.08 -13.03 -4.76
N VAL A 254 11.01 -12.60 -5.61
CA VAL A 254 12.46 -12.62 -5.33
C VAL A 254 13.13 -11.53 -6.14
N ALA A 255 13.87 -10.74 -5.40
CA ALA A 255 14.93 -9.86 -5.84
C ALA A 255 14.52 -8.52 -6.45
N VAL A 256 13.88 -7.72 -5.65
CA VAL A 256 14.27 -6.32 -5.58
C VAL A 256 15.70 -6.33 -5.01
N SER A 257 16.67 -6.09 -5.90
CA SER A 257 18.09 -5.88 -5.57
C SER A 257 18.66 -6.83 -4.50
N ALA A 258 18.96 -8.07 -4.89
CA ALA A 258 19.53 -9.09 -4.00
C ALA A 258 20.89 -8.71 -3.36
N THR A 259 21.49 -7.59 -3.71
CA THR A 259 22.76 -7.13 -3.12
C THR A 259 22.59 -6.02 -2.10
N ALA A 260 21.82 -4.97 -2.37
CA ALA A 260 21.59 -3.89 -1.37
C ALA A 260 20.61 -4.32 -0.28
N ASP A 261 19.55 -5.06 -0.63
CA ASP A 261 18.62 -5.63 0.34
C ASP A 261 19.25 -6.79 1.12
N ALA A 262 20.15 -7.57 0.52
CA ALA A 262 20.87 -8.63 1.22
C ALA A 262 21.86 -8.05 2.25
N GLU A 263 22.55 -6.94 1.94
CA GLU A 263 23.42 -6.26 2.89
C GLU A 263 22.62 -5.58 4.00
N ASP A 264 21.51 -4.93 3.68
CA ASP A 264 20.61 -4.32 4.68
C ASP A 264 19.90 -5.40 5.51
N ASN A 265 19.46 -6.49 4.91
CA ASN A 265 18.90 -7.64 5.62
C ASN A 265 19.95 -8.30 6.51
N ALA A 266 21.17 -8.49 6.02
CA ALA A 266 22.27 -9.07 6.81
C ALA A 266 22.66 -8.15 7.98
N ARG A 267 22.72 -6.83 7.78
CA ARG A 267 22.93 -5.84 8.85
C ARG A 267 21.81 -5.85 9.87
N TRP A 268 20.55 -5.92 9.38
CA TRP A 268 19.37 -6.01 10.21
C TRP A 268 19.37 -7.29 11.05
N GLU A 269 19.58 -8.45 10.44
CA GLU A 269 19.64 -9.73 11.14
C GLU A 269 20.79 -9.79 12.14
N LYS A 270 21.97 -9.25 11.78
CA LYS A 270 23.10 -9.12 12.71
C LYS A 270 22.75 -8.25 13.92
N ARG A 271 22.01 -7.15 13.72
CA ARG A 271 21.52 -6.29 14.80
C ARG A 271 20.48 -7.01 15.64
N LEU A 272 19.56 -7.74 15.00
CA LEU A 272 18.52 -8.52 15.66
C LEU A 272 19.15 -9.65 16.50
N ARG A 273 20.05 -10.47 15.95
CA ARG A 273 20.78 -11.51 16.67
C ARG A 273 21.47 -10.96 17.92
N ARG A 274 22.12 -9.80 17.80
CA ARG A 274 22.76 -9.13 18.95
C ARG A 274 21.74 -8.67 20.00
N ALA A 275 20.56 -8.21 19.56
CA ALA A 275 19.51 -7.78 20.47
C ALA A 275 18.82 -8.95 21.18
N LEU A 276 18.64 -10.07 20.49
CA LEU A 276 18.06 -11.31 21.03
C LEU A 276 19.00 -11.99 22.03
N GLY A 277 20.33 -11.84 21.84
CA GLY A 277 21.35 -12.42 22.76
C GLY A 277 21.26 -13.92 22.85
N ASP A 278 21.31 -14.43 24.08
CA ASP A 278 21.22 -15.86 24.39
C ASP A 278 19.79 -16.32 24.73
N ASP A 279 18.79 -15.43 24.57
CA ASP A 279 17.39 -15.73 24.87
C ASP A 279 16.70 -16.45 23.68
N TYR A 280 17.07 -16.07 22.44
CA TYR A 280 16.44 -16.59 21.22
C TYR A 280 17.44 -16.83 20.10
N GLU A 281 17.34 -17.98 19.44
CA GLU A 281 18.07 -18.31 18.21
C GLU A 281 17.24 -17.91 16.97
N LEU A 282 17.78 -17.10 16.09
CA LEU A 282 17.12 -16.68 14.85
C LEU A 282 17.21 -17.76 13.78
N LEU A 283 16.08 -18.38 13.41
CA LEU A 283 16.01 -19.50 12.45
C LEU A 283 15.72 -19.00 11.02
N GLY A 284 14.85 -18.03 10.82
CA GLY A 284 14.54 -17.51 9.49
C GLY A 284 13.44 -16.46 9.46
N LEU A 285 13.32 -15.74 8.33
CA LEU A 285 12.28 -14.76 8.08
C LEU A 285 11.00 -15.47 7.62
N LEU A 286 9.86 -15.21 8.30
CA LEU A 286 8.54 -15.70 7.91
C LEU A 286 7.79 -14.72 7.01
N GLY A 287 7.98 -13.41 7.23
CA GLY A 287 7.30 -12.38 6.45
C GLY A 287 7.72 -10.96 6.80
N THR A 288 7.40 -10.04 5.89
CA THR A 288 7.61 -8.60 6.06
C THR A 288 6.28 -7.87 5.87
N GLY A 289 5.98 -6.93 6.75
CA GLY A 289 4.77 -6.12 6.68
C GLY A 289 5.08 -4.63 6.93
N GLY A 290 4.08 -3.78 6.75
CA GLY A 290 4.23 -2.34 6.90
C GLY A 290 4.70 -1.90 8.31
N PHE A 291 4.44 -2.68 9.32
CA PHE A 291 4.77 -2.37 10.72
C PHE A 291 6.01 -3.10 11.25
N GLY A 292 6.54 -4.08 10.51
CA GLY A 292 7.70 -4.84 10.99
C GLY A 292 7.96 -6.12 10.21
N ARG A 293 8.85 -6.93 10.77
CA ARG A 293 9.23 -8.23 10.22
C ARG A 293 8.90 -9.34 11.21
N VAL A 294 8.45 -10.47 10.70
CA VAL A 294 8.14 -11.66 11.49
C VAL A 294 9.19 -12.73 11.21
N TYR A 295 9.79 -13.24 12.26
CA TYR A 295 10.83 -14.26 12.19
C TYR A 295 10.41 -15.53 12.92
N ARG A 296 10.85 -16.69 12.44
CA ARG A 296 10.86 -17.94 13.19
C ARG A 296 12.09 -17.93 14.08
N VAL A 297 11.90 -18.09 15.37
CA VAL A 297 12.99 -18.15 16.35
C VAL A 297 12.79 -19.34 17.27
N ARG A 298 13.90 -19.84 17.83
CA ARG A 298 13.87 -20.81 18.91
C ARG A 298 14.08 -20.11 20.24
N ASP A 299 13.13 -20.24 21.13
CA ASP A 299 13.24 -19.87 22.54
C ASP A 299 14.20 -20.87 23.21
N LEU A 300 15.37 -20.40 23.65
CA LEU A 300 16.43 -21.27 24.17
C LEU A 300 16.20 -21.70 25.60
N GLU A 301 15.36 -20.97 26.38
CA GLU A 301 14.99 -21.36 27.74
C GLU A 301 13.93 -22.46 27.73
N LEU A 302 12.93 -22.36 26.87
CA LEU A 302 11.81 -23.30 26.76
C LEU A 302 11.99 -24.36 25.67
N GLU A 303 13.09 -24.31 24.91
CA GLU A 303 13.44 -25.22 23.79
C GLU A 303 12.33 -25.40 22.75
N ARG A 304 11.57 -24.33 22.47
CA ARG A 304 10.44 -24.32 21.52
C ARG A 304 10.62 -23.30 20.42
N GLU A 305 9.96 -23.55 19.29
CA GLU A 305 9.92 -22.58 18.20
C GLU A 305 8.71 -21.65 18.36
N VAL A 306 8.93 -20.35 18.13
CA VAL A 306 7.92 -19.28 18.24
C VAL A 306 8.07 -18.31 17.07
N ALA A 307 7.01 -17.58 16.77
CA ALA A 307 7.08 -16.44 15.88
C ALA A 307 7.49 -15.18 16.67
N LEU A 308 8.44 -14.43 16.15
CA LEU A 308 8.93 -13.18 16.73
C LEU A 308 8.66 -12.04 15.76
N LYS A 309 7.82 -11.09 16.15
CA LYS A 309 7.54 -9.89 15.37
C LYS A 309 8.33 -8.71 15.88
N VAL A 310 9.20 -8.17 15.02
CA VAL A 310 10.07 -7.02 15.31
C VAL A 310 9.52 -5.79 14.63
N LEU A 311 9.33 -4.72 15.40
CA LEU A 311 8.91 -3.43 14.86
C LEU A 311 10.00 -2.74 14.05
N GLN A 312 9.60 -1.94 13.08
CA GLN A 312 10.53 -1.09 12.34
C GLN A 312 11.20 -0.08 13.29
N PRO A 313 12.54 0.15 13.17
CA PRO A 313 13.29 1.04 14.07
C PRO A 313 12.81 2.48 14.08
N LEU A 314 12.19 2.96 13.00
CA LEU A 314 11.59 4.29 12.94
C LEU A 314 10.45 4.45 13.95
N LEU A 315 9.69 3.38 14.19
CA LEU A 315 8.57 3.37 15.13
C LEU A 315 9.01 3.36 16.59
N THR A 316 10.22 2.87 16.87
CA THR A 316 10.77 2.79 18.25
C THR A 316 11.45 4.08 18.72
N ARG A 317 11.52 5.11 17.88
CA ARG A 317 12.10 6.43 18.25
C ARG A 317 11.17 7.32 19.06
N ASP A 318 9.86 7.06 18.98
CA ASP A 318 8.84 7.83 19.71
C ASP A 318 8.42 7.05 20.96
N PRO A 319 8.70 7.59 22.18
CA PRO A 319 8.33 6.94 23.43
C PRO A 319 6.82 6.68 23.57
N GLU A 320 5.96 7.55 23.01
CA GLU A 320 4.51 7.36 23.09
C GLU A 320 4.06 6.16 22.25
N VAL A 321 4.75 5.89 21.13
CA VAL A 321 4.49 4.74 20.27
C VAL A 321 4.92 3.46 20.96
N VAL A 322 6.09 3.47 21.57
CA VAL A 322 6.60 2.33 22.33
C VAL A 322 5.66 1.96 23.49
N GLU A 323 5.16 2.97 24.22
CA GLU A 323 4.25 2.76 25.35
C GLU A 323 2.88 2.25 24.89
N ARG A 324 2.32 2.81 23.81
CA ARG A 324 1.08 2.33 23.18
C ARG A 324 1.22 0.89 22.69
N PHE A 325 2.32 0.58 22.01
CA PHE A 325 2.57 -0.78 21.54
C PHE A 325 2.62 -1.79 22.69
N ARG A 326 3.35 -1.46 23.78
CA ARG A 326 3.41 -2.32 24.96
C ARG A 326 2.04 -2.55 25.57
N ARG A 327 1.26 -1.48 25.71
CA ARG A 327 -0.09 -1.55 26.27
C ARG A 327 -1.02 -2.43 25.44
N GLU A 328 -0.99 -2.28 24.11
CA GLU A 328 -1.82 -3.08 23.21
C GLU A 328 -1.37 -4.54 23.15
N ALA A 329 -0.06 -4.77 23.12
CA ALA A 329 0.48 -6.13 23.21
C ALA A 329 0.14 -6.80 24.56
N GLN A 330 0.14 -6.06 25.69
CA GLN A 330 -0.31 -6.56 27.00
C GLN A 330 -1.81 -6.92 27.00
N LEU A 331 -2.66 -6.07 26.38
CA LEU A 331 -4.09 -6.35 26.25
C LEU A 331 -4.33 -7.60 25.39
N ALA A 332 -3.62 -7.72 24.27
CA ALA A 332 -3.70 -8.89 23.40
C ALA A 332 -3.17 -10.16 24.06
N ALA A 333 -2.09 -10.05 24.86
CA ALA A 333 -1.55 -11.18 25.65
C ALA A 333 -2.52 -11.67 26.73
N GLY A 334 -3.48 -10.83 27.16
CA GLY A 334 -4.54 -11.23 28.10
C GLY A 334 -5.68 -12.02 27.44
N LEU A 335 -5.71 -12.13 26.10
CA LEU A 335 -6.72 -12.92 25.40
C LEU A 335 -6.32 -14.40 25.38
N SER A 336 -7.24 -15.27 25.75
CA SER A 336 -7.08 -16.73 25.63
C SER A 336 -8.28 -17.31 24.90
N HIS A 337 -8.11 -17.65 23.62
CA HIS A 337 -9.17 -18.19 22.78
C HIS A 337 -8.56 -19.11 21.71
N PRO A 338 -9.19 -20.25 21.36
CA PRO A 338 -8.63 -21.23 20.42
C PRO A 338 -8.39 -20.68 18.99
N ASN A 339 -8.99 -19.55 18.64
CA ASN A 339 -8.83 -18.92 17.33
C ASN A 339 -8.10 -17.57 17.39
N ILE A 340 -7.37 -17.29 18.47
CA ILE A 340 -6.51 -16.11 18.62
C ILE A 340 -5.09 -16.58 18.90
N VAL A 341 -4.13 -16.10 18.14
CA VAL A 341 -2.70 -16.39 18.34
C VAL A 341 -2.23 -15.85 19.68
N ASN A 342 -1.68 -16.72 20.54
CA ASN A 342 -1.22 -16.35 21.85
C ASN A 342 0.08 -15.52 21.78
N ILE A 343 0.14 -14.40 22.48
CA ILE A 343 1.37 -13.63 22.70
C ILE A 343 2.06 -14.19 23.94
N TYR A 344 3.36 -14.49 23.84
CA TYR A 344 4.12 -15.12 24.91
C TYR A 344 4.95 -14.12 25.72
N ASP A 345 5.64 -13.19 25.03
CA ASP A 345 6.53 -12.23 25.68
C ASP A 345 6.68 -10.94 24.85
N ILE A 346 7.09 -9.86 25.52
CA ILE A 346 7.35 -8.56 24.92
C ILE A 346 8.76 -8.13 25.32
N GLY A 347 9.65 -8.04 24.35
CA GLY A 347 11.05 -7.67 24.55
C GLY A 347 11.45 -6.37 23.87
N GLY A 348 12.57 -5.83 24.32
CA GLY A 348 13.18 -4.64 23.69
C GLY A 348 14.62 -4.45 24.14
N ARG A 349 15.56 -4.39 23.17
CA ARG A 349 17.00 -4.18 23.42
C ARG A 349 17.63 -3.49 22.23
N SER A 350 18.60 -2.63 22.46
CA SER A 350 19.39 -1.96 21.40
C SER A 350 18.53 -1.15 20.40
N GLY A 351 17.41 -0.55 20.89
CA GLY A 351 16.50 0.24 20.05
C GLY A 351 15.65 -0.61 19.09
N LEU A 352 15.55 -1.91 19.33
CA LEU A 352 14.57 -2.80 18.72
C LEU A 352 13.50 -3.13 19.76
N LEU A 353 12.26 -3.29 19.30
CA LEU A 353 11.12 -3.70 20.08
C LEU A 353 10.44 -4.86 19.37
N TRP A 354 10.10 -5.92 20.09
CA TRP A 354 9.46 -7.11 19.55
C TRP A 354 8.49 -7.73 20.54
N TYR A 355 7.69 -8.63 20.04
CA TYR A 355 6.97 -9.60 20.86
C TYR A 355 7.10 -10.99 20.25
N THR A 356 7.03 -12.01 21.11
CA THR A 356 6.97 -13.41 20.69
C THR A 356 5.55 -13.90 20.78
N MET A 357 5.18 -14.77 19.86
CA MET A 357 3.84 -15.33 19.77
C MET A 357 3.88 -16.77 19.29
N GLU A 358 2.77 -17.44 19.41
CA GLU A 358 2.55 -18.78 18.87
C GLU A 358 2.92 -18.85 17.38
N LEU A 359 3.71 -19.85 17.02
CA LEU A 359 4.06 -20.14 15.64
C LEU A 359 2.96 -21.00 15.02
N ILE A 360 2.25 -20.48 14.04
CA ILE A 360 1.25 -21.21 13.29
C ILE A 360 1.88 -21.75 12.00
N ASP A 361 2.03 -23.08 11.93
CA ASP A 361 2.57 -23.79 10.76
C ASP A 361 1.46 -23.96 9.70
N GLY A 362 1.15 -22.89 8.97
CA GLY A 362 0.11 -22.93 7.94
C GLY A 362 0.02 -21.65 7.11
N PRO A 363 -0.69 -21.68 5.99
CA PRO A 363 -0.85 -20.53 5.12
C PRO A 363 -1.79 -19.48 5.72
N SER A 364 -1.64 -18.22 5.31
CA SER A 364 -2.69 -17.24 5.52
C SER A 364 -3.89 -17.51 4.60
N LEU A 365 -5.05 -16.97 4.96
CA LEU A 365 -6.25 -17.05 4.13
C LEU A 365 -6.01 -16.40 2.74
N ALA A 366 -5.21 -15.31 2.68
CA ALA A 366 -4.79 -14.71 1.43
C ALA A 366 -4.05 -15.72 0.55
N GLN A 367 -3.00 -16.35 1.09
CA GLN A 367 -2.22 -17.36 0.36
C GLN A 367 -3.06 -18.57 -0.06
N LEU A 368 -4.07 -18.93 0.74
CA LEU A 368 -4.95 -20.06 0.44
C LEU A 368 -5.85 -19.76 -0.76
N VAL A 369 -6.45 -18.56 -0.78
CA VAL A 369 -7.34 -18.11 -1.87
C VAL A 369 -6.52 -17.81 -3.14
N ASP A 370 -5.37 -17.15 -3.00
CA ASP A 370 -4.51 -16.80 -4.14
C ASP A 370 -4.01 -18.05 -4.90
N ARG A 371 -3.70 -19.14 -4.16
CA ARG A 371 -3.19 -20.37 -4.74
C ARG A 371 -4.29 -21.32 -5.24
N GLY A 372 -5.39 -21.38 -4.51
CA GLY A 372 -6.45 -22.38 -4.73
C GLY A 372 -7.77 -21.81 -5.27
N GLY A 373 -7.87 -20.49 -5.44
CA GLY A 373 -9.13 -19.83 -5.80
C GLY A 373 -10.14 -19.79 -4.66
N PRO A 374 -11.41 -19.46 -4.96
CA PRO A 374 -12.50 -19.37 -4.00
C PRO A 374 -12.68 -20.65 -3.17
N LEU A 375 -12.96 -20.49 -1.88
CA LEU A 375 -13.11 -21.62 -0.97
C LEU A 375 -14.54 -22.22 -1.04
N PRO A 376 -14.70 -23.53 -0.73
CA PRO A 376 -16.01 -24.15 -0.55
C PRO A 376 -16.84 -23.41 0.51
N LEU A 377 -18.15 -23.28 0.28
CA LEU A 377 -19.07 -22.56 1.17
C LEU A 377 -19.00 -23.05 2.61
N ASP A 378 -19.02 -24.36 2.85
CA ASP A 378 -18.94 -24.95 4.18
C ASP A 378 -17.66 -24.55 4.92
N ARG A 379 -16.55 -24.43 4.17
CA ARG A 379 -15.27 -23.97 4.74
C ARG A 379 -15.32 -22.51 5.12
N VAL A 380 -15.87 -21.64 4.26
CA VAL A 380 -16.02 -20.21 4.58
C VAL A 380 -16.93 -20.01 5.78
N LEU A 381 -18.06 -20.71 5.85
CA LEU A 381 -18.99 -20.63 6.98
C LEU A 381 -18.33 -21.07 8.30
N ARG A 382 -17.48 -22.11 8.26
CA ARG A 382 -16.70 -22.54 9.43
C ARG A 382 -15.72 -21.46 9.87
N LEU A 383 -14.88 -20.96 8.96
CA LEU A 383 -13.90 -19.90 9.26
C LEU A 383 -14.58 -18.62 9.75
N LEU A 384 -15.72 -18.25 9.20
CA LEU A 384 -16.50 -17.09 9.62
C LEU A 384 -17.03 -17.26 11.07
N ARG A 385 -17.50 -18.46 11.45
CA ARG A 385 -17.93 -18.75 12.82
C ARG A 385 -16.78 -18.68 13.81
N GLU A 386 -15.63 -19.26 13.46
CA GLU A 386 -14.41 -19.23 14.26
C GLU A 386 -13.92 -17.79 14.48
N ALA A 387 -13.90 -16.98 13.40
CA ALA A 387 -13.53 -15.56 13.47
C ALA A 387 -14.49 -14.74 14.34
N LEU A 388 -15.80 -14.94 14.18
CA LEU A 388 -16.82 -14.25 14.98
C LEU A 388 -16.75 -14.62 16.46
N SER A 389 -16.43 -15.89 16.78
CA SER A 389 -16.18 -16.33 18.15
C SER A 389 -14.96 -15.61 18.75
N ALA A 390 -13.85 -15.56 18.02
CA ALA A 390 -12.63 -14.86 18.42
C ALA A 390 -12.86 -13.35 18.64
N LEU A 391 -13.53 -12.69 17.67
CA LEU A 391 -13.86 -11.27 17.79
C LEU A 391 -14.82 -10.99 18.94
N SER A 392 -15.81 -11.86 19.19
CA SER A 392 -16.73 -11.71 20.33
C SER A 392 -15.97 -11.73 21.66
N HIS A 393 -14.98 -12.63 21.80
CA HIS A 393 -14.12 -12.72 22.99
C HIS A 393 -13.25 -11.47 23.16
N ALA A 394 -12.60 -11.00 22.08
CA ALA A 394 -11.75 -9.82 22.12
C ALA A 394 -12.54 -8.53 22.43
N HIS A 395 -13.69 -8.35 21.76
CA HIS A 395 -14.58 -7.20 21.96
C HIS A 395 -15.15 -7.18 23.40
N GLY A 396 -15.48 -8.35 23.96
CA GLY A 396 -15.90 -8.50 25.35
C GLY A 396 -14.82 -8.05 26.35
N SER A 397 -13.55 -8.17 25.97
CA SER A 397 -12.38 -7.68 26.73
C SER A 397 -12.03 -6.21 26.43
N GLY A 398 -12.83 -5.51 25.62
CA GLY A 398 -12.62 -4.11 25.23
C GLY A 398 -11.55 -3.90 24.15
N LEU A 399 -11.08 -4.97 23.49
CA LEU A 399 -10.08 -4.91 22.44
C LEU A 399 -10.73 -5.01 21.04
N VAL A 400 -10.52 -4.01 20.21
CA VAL A 400 -10.94 -3.97 18.80
C VAL A 400 -9.71 -4.25 17.94
N HIS A 401 -9.83 -5.14 16.94
CA HIS A 401 -8.70 -5.59 16.12
C HIS A 401 -8.17 -4.52 15.16
N ARG A 402 -9.07 -3.87 14.44
CA ARG A 402 -8.80 -2.74 13.52
C ARG A 402 -7.95 -3.04 12.28
N ASP A 403 -7.52 -4.27 12.06
CA ASP A 403 -6.76 -4.69 10.89
C ASP A 403 -7.14 -6.12 10.45
N ILE A 404 -8.46 -6.42 10.46
CA ILE A 404 -8.98 -7.69 9.94
C ILE A 404 -8.81 -7.73 8.43
N LYS A 405 -7.99 -8.67 7.95
CA LYS A 405 -7.71 -8.91 6.54
C LYS A 405 -7.21 -10.35 6.34
N PRO A 406 -7.23 -10.88 5.11
CA PRO A 406 -6.87 -12.28 4.84
C PRO A 406 -5.45 -12.65 5.26
N GLU A 407 -4.51 -11.70 5.26
CA GLU A 407 -3.11 -11.92 5.66
C GLU A 407 -2.95 -12.16 7.16
N ASN A 408 -3.86 -11.62 7.99
CA ASN A 408 -3.86 -11.75 9.45
C ASN A 408 -4.72 -12.93 9.93
N MET A 409 -5.22 -13.76 9.01
CA MET A 409 -6.03 -14.93 9.27
C MET A 409 -5.25 -16.18 8.84
N LEU A 410 -4.59 -16.85 9.78
CA LEU A 410 -3.77 -18.04 9.52
C LEU A 410 -4.63 -19.30 9.64
N ILE A 411 -4.32 -20.31 8.85
CA ILE A 411 -5.02 -21.61 8.91
C ILE A 411 -4.02 -22.64 9.40
N ASP A 412 -4.27 -23.19 10.57
CA ASP A 412 -3.39 -24.19 11.16
C ASP A 412 -3.45 -25.54 10.41
N PRO A 413 -2.55 -26.50 10.68
CA PRO A 413 -2.56 -27.81 10.03
C PRO A 413 -3.85 -28.62 10.23
N THR A 414 -4.68 -28.32 11.23
CA THR A 414 -6.00 -28.95 11.45
C THR A 414 -7.10 -28.31 10.60
N GLY A 415 -6.79 -27.20 9.94
CA GLY A 415 -7.72 -26.40 9.14
C GLY A 415 -8.52 -25.39 9.97
N SER A 416 -8.16 -25.13 11.23
CA SER A 416 -8.78 -24.14 12.10
C SER A 416 -8.16 -22.76 11.88
N LEU A 417 -8.98 -21.72 12.02
CA LEU A 417 -8.56 -20.32 11.92
C LEU A 417 -7.80 -19.87 13.15
N GLN A 418 -6.76 -19.08 12.93
CA GLN A 418 -5.99 -18.37 13.96
C GLN A 418 -5.86 -16.90 13.56
N ILE A 419 -6.41 -15.98 14.35
CA ILE A 419 -6.30 -14.53 14.10
C ILE A 419 -5.07 -14.01 14.82
N THR A 420 -4.21 -13.29 14.07
CA THR A 420 -2.97 -12.67 14.59
C THR A 420 -3.05 -11.15 14.53
N ASP A 421 -2.14 -10.45 15.19
CA ASP A 421 -1.96 -9.00 15.13
C ASP A 421 -3.10 -8.15 15.72
N PHE A 422 -3.74 -8.61 16.80
CA PHE A 422 -4.77 -7.85 17.51
C PHE A 422 -4.27 -6.49 18.02
N GLY A 423 -5.00 -5.41 17.67
CA GLY A 423 -4.87 -4.08 18.27
C GLY A 423 -3.61 -3.29 17.90
N LEU A 424 -2.54 -3.95 17.44
CA LEU A 424 -1.22 -3.35 17.22
C LEU A 424 -1.16 -2.27 16.12
N ALA A 425 -2.16 -2.25 15.23
CA ALA A 425 -2.26 -1.25 14.18
C ALA A 425 -2.53 0.17 14.71
N LEU A 426 -3.22 0.33 15.83
CA LEU A 426 -3.55 1.64 16.40
C LEU A 426 -2.35 2.32 17.06
N ALA A 427 -1.50 1.58 17.76
CA ALA A 427 -0.28 2.12 18.36
C ALA A 427 0.58 2.86 17.32
N LEU A 428 0.48 2.42 16.08
CA LEU A 428 1.30 2.85 14.95
C LEU A 428 0.60 3.89 14.05
N ARG A 429 -0.75 3.89 13.99
CA ARG A 429 -1.54 4.83 13.18
C ARG A 429 -1.49 6.29 13.67
N GLY A 430 -1.34 6.51 14.97
CA GLY A 430 -1.28 7.86 15.55
C GLY A 430 -0.08 8.72 15.11
N MET A 431 0.94 8.14 14.45
CA MET A 431 2.12 8.84 13.96
C MET A 431 1.96 9.44 12.55
N TYR A 432 1.07 8.88 11.75
CA TYR A 432 0.90 9.30 10.35
C TYR A 432 -0.36 10.12 10.18
N GLY A 433 -0.47 11.22 10.91
CA GLY A 433 -1.60 12.15 10.95
C GLY A 433 -2.49 12.10 9.72
N GLY A 434 -3.70 11.58 9.86
CA GLY A 434 -4.79 11.62 8.90
C GLY A 434 -4.47 11.00 7.54
N ALA A 435 -5.17 9.94 7.18
CA ALA A 435 -5.08 9.15 5.97
C ALA A 435 -4.14 7.93 6.07
N THR A 436 -4.74 6.85 6.49
CA THR A 436 -4.16 5.51 6.68
C THR A 436 -3.96 4.78 5.35
N SER A 437 -3.22 5.35 4.41
CA SER A 437 -3.09 4.77 3.06
C SER A 437 -1.81 4.00 2.78
N GLN A 438 -0.94 3.73 3.78
CA GLN A 438 0.37 3.14 3.45
C GLN A 438 0.71 1.79 4.09
N SER A 439 -0.16 1.16 4.89
CA SER A 439 0.21 -0.10 5.57
C SER A 439 -0.84 -1.21 5.53
N GLY A 440 -1.92 -1.09 4.76
CA GLY A 440 -2.93 -2.13 4.65
C GLY A 440 -3.57 -2.15 3.27
N THR A 441 -4.10 -3.29 2.88
CA THR A 441 -4.93 -3.45 1.70
C THR A 441 -6.25 -2.72 1.97
N PRO A 442 -6.53 -1.53 1.38
CA PRO A 442 -7.69 -0.70 1.74
C PRO A 442 -9.03 -1.41 1.47
N GLN A 443 -9.00 -2.44 0.64
CA GLN A 443 -10.14 -3.21 0.17
C GLN A 443 -10.93 -3.94 1.28
N PHE A 444 -10.31 -4.15 2.45
CA PHE A 444 -10.95 -4.80 3.61
C PHE A 444 -11.23 -3.81 4.75
N ALA A 445 -10.71 -2.58 4.68
CA ALA A 445 -10.94 -1.57 5.69
C ALA A 445 -12.36 -1.00 5.60
N SER A 446 -12.96 -0.71 6.75
CA SER A 446 -14.28 -0.07 6.79
C SER A 446 -14.23 1.41 6.37
N PRO A 447 -15.35 1.99 5.90
CA PRO A 447 -15.39 3.40 5.49
C PRO A 447 -14.87 4.35 6.57
N GLU A 448 -15.30 4.20 7.82
CA GLU A 448 -14.86 5.03 8.95
C GLU A 448 -13.35 4.88 9.23
N GLN A 449 -12.75 3.70 8.95
CA GLN A 449 -11.30 3.53 9.04
C GLN A 449 -10.56 4.29 7.95
N LEU A 450 -11.10 4.29 6.72
CA LEU A 450 -10.52 4.99 5.58
C LEU A 450 -10.67 6.51 5.72
N LEU A 451 -11.76 6.97 6.33
CA LEU A 451 -12.03 8.39 6.62
C LEU A 451 -11.26 8.91 7.84
N GLY A 452 -10.63 8.02 8.64
CA GLY A 452 -9.98 8.41 9.89
C GLY A 452 -10.94 8.80 11.01
N GLU A 453 -12.18 8.34 10.94
CA GLU A 453 -13.23 8.55 11.92
C GLU A 453 -13.08 7.63 13.15
N ARG A 454 -14.02 7.73 14.09
CA ARG A 454 -14.02 6.89 15.29
C ARG A 454 -14.34 5.43 14.93
N VAL A 455 -13.41 4.54 15.21
CA VAL A 455 -13.49 3.10 14.95
C VAL A 455 -13.92 2.35 16.20
N ASP A 456 -14.94 1.51 16.11
CA ASP A 456 -15.39 0.59 17.15
C ASP A 456 -15.42 -0.87 16.65
N GLN A 457 -15.99 -1.79 17.44
CA GLN A 457 -16.09 -3.22 17.11
C GLN A 457 -16.83 -3.51 15.79
N ARG A 458 -17.71 -2.63 15.34
CA ARG A 458 -18.50 -2.80 14.10
C ARG A 458 -17.63 -2.66 12.85
N SER A 459 -16.49 -1.98 12.98
CA SER A 459 -15.48 -1.91 11.91
C SER A 459 -14.83 -3.26 11.64
N ASP A 460 -14.53 -4.04 12.70
CA ASP A 460 -14.01 -5.41 12.55
C ASP A 460 -15.04 -6.33 11.87
N LEU A 461 -16.33 -6.16 12.18
CA LEU A 461 -17.40 -6.95 11.58
C LEU A 461 -17.57 -6.65 10.08
N TYR A 462 -17.43 -5.39 9.69
CA TYR A 462 -17.38 -5.00 8.28
C TYR A 462 -16.19 -5.65 7.56
N SER A 463 -15.01 -5.50 8.13
CA SER A 463 -13.79 -6.06 7.55
C SER A 463 -13.86 -7.59 7.44
N LEU A 464 -14.44 -8.26 8.44
CA LEU A 464 -14.65 -9.71 8.41
C LEU A 464 -15.64 -10.13 7.31
N ALA A 465 -16.71 -9.36 7.09
CA ALA A 465 -17.64 -9.62 5.99
C ALA A 465 -16.96 -9.46 4.62
N ALA A 466 -16.10 -8.45 4.46
CA ALA A 466 -15.30 -8.26 3.25
C ALA A 466 -14.31 -9.42 3.02
N VAL A 467 -13.71 -9.96 4.09
CA VAL A 467 -12.86 -11.16 4.02
C VAL A 467 -13.67 -12.41 3.66
N ALA A 468 -14.87 -12.59 4.23
CA ALA A 468 -15.74 -13.71 3.88
C ALA A 468 -16.18 -13.65 2.41
N TYR A 469 -16.53 -12.46 1.91
CA TYR A 469 -16.83 -12.22 0.50
C TYR A 469 -15.63 -12.60 -0.40
N TYR A 470 -14.42 -12.14 -0.03
CA TYR A 470 -13.19 -12.51 -0.73
C TYR A 470 -12.94 -14.02 -0.73
N ALA A 471 -13.11 -14.67 0.40
CA ALA A 471 -12.93 -16.13 0.50
C ALA A 471 -13.94 -16.90 -0.34
N LEU A 472 -15.17 -16.38 -0.48
CA LEU A 472 -16.23 -16.98 -1.31
C LEU A 472 -15.97 -16.79 -2.82
N LEU A 473 -15.48 -15.63 -3.25
CA LEU A 473 -15.48 -15.22 -4.65
C LEU A 473 -14.10 -15.03 -5.27
N GLY A 474 -13.02 -15.09 -4.46
CA GLY A 474 -11.65 -14.86 -4.91
C GLY A 474 -11.28 -13.39 -5.15
N ALA A 475 -12.22 -12.46 -4.91
CA ALA A 475 -12.02 -11.03 -5.07
C ALA A 475 -12.73 -10.26 -3.94
N PRO A 476 -12.17 -9.12 -3.47
CA PRO A 476 -12.81 -8.29 -2.45
C PRO A 476 -14.10 -7.65 -2.98
N PRO A 477 -15.06 -7.27 -2.11
CA PRO A 477 -16.33 -6.66 -2.53
C PRO A 477 -16.11 -5.31 -3.22
N PHE A 478 -15.15 -4.54 -2.75
CA PHE A 478 -14.82 -3.21 -3.28
C PHE A 478 -13.37 -3.18 -3.78
N PRO A 479 -13.11 -3.72 -5.00
CA PRO A 479 -11.76 -3.71 -5.56
C PRO A 479 -11.35 -2.29 -5.93
N GLY A 480 -10.14 -1.92 -5.58
CA GLY A 480 -9.52 -0.63 -5.88
C GLY A 480 -8.06 -0.61 -5.44
N LEU A 481 -7.25 0.21 -6.11
CA LEU A 481 -5.83 0.38 -5.79
C LEU A 481 -5.59 1.51 -4.79
N THR A 482 -6.53 2.47 -4.72
CA THR A 482 -6.44 3.62 -3.82
C THR A 482 -7.57 3.62 -2.79
N VAL A 483 -7.36 4.35 -1.70
CA VAL A 483 -8.38 4.55 -0.64
C VAL A 483 -9.62 5.21 -1.21
N GLU A 484 -9.46 6.21 -2.08
CA GLU A 484 -10.54 6.97 -2.69
C GLU A 484 -11.41 6.09 -3.58
N GLN A 485 -10.79 5.22 -4.40
CA GLN A 485 -11.51 4.28 -5.26
C GLN A 485 -12.34 3.29 -4.45
N VAL A 486 -11.76 2.75 -3.37
CA VAL A 486 -12.46 1.84 -2.46
C VAL A 486 -13.60 2.57 -1.76
N LEU A 487 -13.33 3.76 -1.22
CA LEU A 487 -14.32 4.55 -0.49
C LEU A 487 -15.50 4.98 -1.38
N ALA A 488 -15.23 5.39 -2.63
CA ALA A 488 -16.27 5.74 -3.59
C ALA A 488 -17.21 4.55 -3.88
N LYS A 489 -16.67 3.33 -3.98
CA LYS A 489 -17.48 2.11 -4.17
C LYS A 489 -18.24 1.72 -2.90
N GLN A 490 -17.62 1.88 -1.73
CA GLN A 490 -18.28 1.61 -0.45
C GLN A 490 -19.47 2.55 -0.21
N THR A 491 -19.32 3.84 -0.50
CA THR A 491 -20.41 4.85 -0.31
C THR A 491 -21.60 4.63 -1.24
N THR A 492 -21.37 4.12 -2.45
CA THR A 492 -22.46 3.75 -3.38
C THR A 492 -23.06 2.39 -3.09
N ASN A 493 -22.44 1.61 -2.20
CA ASN A 493 -22.82 0.23 -1.86
C ASN A 493 -23.02 -0.68 -3.10
N GLN A 494 -22.25 -0.38 -4.17
CA GLN A 494 -22.33 -1.12 -5.44
C GLN A 494 -21.20 -2.14 -5.50
N PHE A 495 -21.51 -3.36 -5.15
CA PHE A 495 -20.65 -4.52 -5.37
C PHE A 495 -21.47 -5.67 -5.97
N PRO A 496 -20.84 -6.57 -6.73
CA PRO A 496 -21.53 -7.72 -7.32
C PRO A 496 -22.16 -8.57 -6.22
N THR A 497 -23.40 -8.99 -6.42
CA THR A 497 -24.03 -9.89 -5.46
C THR A 497 -23.27 -11.22 -5.44
N SER A 498 -23.18 -11.85 -4.28
CA SER A 498 -22.46 -13.12 -4.16
C SER A 498 -23.17 -14.24 -4.94
N ARG A 499 -24.50 -14.17 -5.06
CA ARG A 499 -25.33 -15.12 -5.81
C ARG A 499 -25.16 -15.03 -7.32
N ASP A 500 -24.91 -13.84 -7.87
CA ASP A 500 -24.67 -13.70 -9.32
C ASP A 500 -23.40 -14.44 -9.77
N ARG A 501 -22.49 -14.69 -8.84
CA ARG A 501 -21.23 -15.35 -9.12
C ARG A 501 -21.14 -16.78 -8.56
N ARG A 502 -22.09 -17.15 -7.68
CA ARG A 502 -22.02 -18.42 -6.97
C ARG A 502 -23.40 -18.92 -6.54
N GLU A 503 -23.91 -19.94 -7.21
CA GLU A 503 -25.26 -20.48 -7.04
C GLU A 503 -25.49 -21.17 -5.68
N ASP A 504 -24.44 -21.66 -5.01
CA ASP A 504 -24.53 -22.33 -3.71
C ASP A 504 -24.68 -21.35 -2.51
N VAL A 505 -24.60 -20.03 -2.74
CA VAL A 505 -24.85 -19.01 -1.72
C VAL A 505 -26.34 -18.73 -1.62
N SER A 506 -26.92 -18.94 -0.44
CA SER A 506 -28.35 -18.67 -0.21
C SER A 506 -28.63 -17.16 -0.12
N GLU A 507 -29.87 -16.78 -0.45
CA GLU A 507 -30.32 -15.38 -0.28
C GLU A 507 -30.19 -14.90 1.17
N ALA A 508 -30.44 -15.78 2.13
CA ALA A 508 -30.28 -15.47 3.55
C ALA A 508 -28.82 -15.14 3.92
N LEU A 509 -27.84 -15.87 3.38
CA LEU A 509 -26.43 -15.60 3.64
C LEU A 509 -25.98 -14.31 2.94
N GLU A 510 -26.45 -14.06 1.71
CA GLU A 510 -26.19 -12.81 1.01
C GLU A 510 -26.69 -11.60 1.81
N GLN A 511 -27.96 -11.62 2.28
CA GLN A 511 -28.51 -10.55 3.12
C GLN A 511 -27.72 -10.32 4.41
N VAL A 512 -27.18 -11.40 4.99
CA VAL A 512 -26.31 -11.33 6.18
C VAL A 512 -25.00 -10.60 5.87
N LEU A 513 -24.34 -10.92 4.75
CA LEU A 513 -23.10 -10.26 4.34
C LEU A 513 -23.36 -8.80 3.91
N ASP A 514 -24.44 -8.54 3.18
CA ASP A 514 -24.83 -7.18 2.75
C ASP A 514 -25.09 -6.27 3.93
N ARG A 515 -25.76 -6.75 4.97
CA ARG A 515 -25.98 -5.99 6.22
C ARG A 515 -24.64 -5.66 6.89
N ALA A 516 -23.74 -6.60 6.97
CA ALA A 516 -22.41 -6.39 7.59
C ALA A 516 -21.52 -5.42 6.77
N LEU A 517 -21.68 -5.42 5.44
CA LEU A 517 -20.96 -4.53 4.50
C LEU A 517 -21.65 -3.17 4.31
N SER A 518 -22.68 -2.83 5.09
CA SER A 518 -23.32 -1.51 5.02
C SER A 518 -22.29 -0.40 5.28
N ALA A 519 -22.30 0.64 4.43
CA ALA A 519 -21.50 1.84 4.67
C ALA A 519 -21.91 2.55 5.95
N ASP A 520 -23.23 2.54 6.25
CA ASP A 520 -23.79 3.09 7.49
C ASP A 520 -23.52 2.12 8.66
N VAL A 521 -22.71 2.59 9.62
CA VAL A 521 -22.28 1.81 10.80
C VAL A 521 -23.48 1.34 11.64
N ASP A 522 -24.56 2.15 11.73
CA ASP A 522 -25.73 1.84 12.56
C ASP A 522 -26.65 0.77 11.95
N ARG A 523 -26.51 0.49 10.67
CA ARG A 523 -27.22 -0.61 10.00
C ARG A 523 -26.54 -1.96 10.16
N ARG A 524 -25.27 -1.99 10.52
CA ARG A 524 -24.50 -3.24 10.73
C ARG A 524 -24.98 -3.99 11.96
N TYR A 525 -24.38 -5.14 12.20
CA TYR A 525 -24.55 -5.87 13.46
C TYR A 525 -23.89 -5.10 14.60
N ALA A 526 -24.56 -5.01 15.75
CA ALA A 526 -24.03 -4.29 16.90
C ALA A 526 -22.88 -5.06 17.58
N SER A 527 -22.85 -6.39 17.43
CA SER A 527 -21.83 -7.26 18.04
C SER A 527 -21.50 -8.47 17.16
N ALA A 528 -20.32 -9.06 17.41
CA ALA A 528 -19.91 -10.32 16.78
C ALA A 528 -20.87 -11.47 17.11
N ALA A 529 -21.47 -11.48 18.29
CA ALA A 529 -22.45 -12.48 18.71
C ALA A 529 -23.74 -12.40 17.88
N GLU A 530 -24.26 -11.17 17.64
CA GLU A 530 -25.42 -10.94 16.77
C GLU A 530 -25.14 -11.40 15.34
N PHE A 531 -23.97 -11.06 14.81
CA PHE A 531 -23.56 -11.49 13.48
C PHE A 531 -23.42 -13.02 13.38
N LEU A 532 -22.82 -13.66 14.38
CA LEU A 532 -22.69 -15.13 14.46
C LEU A 532 -24.06 -15.82 14.47
N GLN A 533 -25.02 -15.29 15.22
CA GLN A 533 -26.38 -15.79 15.23
C GLN A 533 -27.03 -15.71 13.83
N ALA A 534 -26.89 -14.59 13.15
CA ALA A 534 -27.42 -14.41 11.80
C ALA A 534 -26.78 -15.37 10.78
N VAL A 535 -25.46 -15.58 10.86
CA VAL A 535 -24.73 -16.56 10.02
C VAL A 535 -25.26 -17.99 10.25
N ASN A 536 -25.50 -18.37 11.50
CA ASN A 536 -26.02 -19.70 11.81
C ASN A 536 -27.42 -19.90 11.27
N GLN A 537 -28.31 -18.93 11.42
CA GLN A 537 -29.67 -18.98 10.87
C GLN A 537 -29.66 -19.06 9.35
N ALA A 538 -28.82 -18.28 8.67
CA ALA A 538 -28.69 -18.32 7.22
C ALA A 538 -28.12 -19.65 6.71
N ALA A 539 -27.18 -20.25 7.44
CA ALA A 539 -26.62 -21.55 7.10
C ALA A 539 -27.63 -22.71 7.26
N GLU A 540 -28.57 -22.62 8.22
CA GLU A 540 -29.65 -23.59 8.39
C GLU A 540 -30.72 -23.46 7.30
N ALA A 541 -30.96 -22.25 6.81
CA ALA A 541 -31.90 -21.96 5.73
C ALA A 541 -31.35 -22.34 4.33
N THR A 542 -30.06 -22.62 4.20
CA THR A 542 -29.45 -23.05 2.94
C THR A 542 -29.82 -24.51 2.68
N PRO A 543 -30.52 -24.86 1.58
CA PRO A 543 -30.83 -26.23 1.26
C PRO A 543 -29.53 -27.04 1.13
N ARG A 544 -29.32 -28.00 2.02
CA ARG A 544 -28.26 -28.99 1.81
C ARG A 544 -28.70 -29.82 0.58
N GLU A 545 -27.91 -29.79 -0.48
CA GLU A 545 -28.09 -30.76 -1.54
C GLU A 545 -28.13 -32.16 -0.90
N PRO A 546 -29.18 -32.97 -1.17
CA PRO A 546 -29.22 -34.33 -0.66
C PRO A 546 -28.00 -35.05 -1.23
N MET A 547 -27.09 -35.51 -0.35
CA MET A 547 -25.92 -36.31 -0.75
C MET A 547 -26.37 -37.35 -1.76
N THR A 548 -25.80 -37.30 -2.97
CA THR A 548 -26.09 -38.27 -4.03
C THR A 548 -25.82 -39.69 -3.53
N ASP A 549 -26.54 -40.66 -4.02
CA ASP A 549 -26.45 -42.05 -3.53
C ASP A 549 -25.03 -42.62 -3.61
N TRP A 550 -24.23 -42.17 -4.59
CA TRP A 550 -22.83 -42.56 -4.68
C TRP A 550 -21.96 -41.91 -3.56
N ALA A 551 -22.23 -40.67 -3.16
CA ALA A 551 -21.53 -40.02 -2.07
C ALA A 551 -21.87 -40.64 -0.70
N ARG A 552 -23.11 -41.06 -0.51
CA ARG A 552 -23.55 -41.88 0.65
C ARG A 552 -22.90 -43.27 0.65
N ALA A 553 -22.69 -43.85 -0.52
CA ALA A 553 -22.01 -45.13 -0.67
C ALA A 553 -20.51 -45.00 -0.37
N ALA A 554 -19.85 -43.93 -0.87
CA ALA A 554 -18.44 -43.63 -0.61
C ALA A 554 -18.19 -43.34 0.88
N ALA A 555 -19.04 -42.56 1.55
CA ALA A 555 -18.93 -42.29 2.99
C ALA A 555 -19.15 -43.54 3.84
N ARG A 556 -20.00 -44.49 3.40
CA ARG A 556 -20.17 -45.81 4.04
C ARG A 556 -18.98 -46.73 3.81
N TRP A 557 -18.36 -46.66 2.63
CA TRP A 557 -17.17 -47.44 2.30
C TRP A 557 -15.94 -46.96 3.12
N LEU A 558 -15.71 -45.64 3.21
CA LEU A 558 -14.63 -45.03 4.02
C LEU A 558 -14.74 -45.35 5.51
N ARG A 559 -15.94 -45.53 6.06
CA ARG A 559 -16.16 -45.93 7.46
C ARG A 559 -15.99 -47.44 7.72
N ARG A 560 -15.87 -48.27 6.67
CA ARG A 560 -15.77 -49.73 6.75
C ARG A 560 -14.39 -50.29 6.41
N SER A 561 -13.46 -49.45 5.93
CA SER A 561 -12.09 -49.87 5.71
C SER A 561 -11.33 -49.71 7.03
N PRO A 562 -10.96 -50.76 7.73
CA PRO A 562 -9.98 -50.68 8.78
C PRO A 562 -8.65 -50.33 8.10
N LEU A 563 -7.97 -49.32 8.59
CA LEU A 563 -6.55 -49.09 8.30
C LEU A 563 -5.78 -50.17 9.08
N ASP A 564 -5.40 -51.23 8.36
CA ASP A 564 -4.28 -52.09 8.73
C ASP A 564 -2.98 -51.46 8.24
#